data_759e77bd78156fa3bcf3a4978d9cb462
#
_entry.id   759e77bd78156fa3bcf3a4978d9cb462
#
_cell.length_a   1.000
_cell.length_b   1.000
_cell.length_c   1.000
_cell.angle_alpha   90.00
_cell.angle_beta   90.00
_cell.angle_gamma   90.00
#
_symmetry.space_group_name_H-M   'P 1'
#
loop_
_entity.id
_entity.type
_entity.pdbx_description
1 polymer ?
#
loop_
_entity_poly.entity_id
_entity_poly.type
_entity_poly.pdbx_seq_one_letter_code
_entity_poly.pdbx_strand_id
1 'polypeptide(L)'
;MNVFLKHWLSPNIQSMVERAESVWSARIQQVNQALEQRQFPIRLTGLHTVWTLIYQVPSRYNWMLQYYFRKHGLALSWVGTGRLVFNLSYTDAEFEQVVQAMLRACEDMVEGGWWLTQPGTTRAHIQRQVLLEMWAHAVRRR
;
A
#
# COMPACT_ATOMS: atom_id res chain seq x y z
N MET A 1 -25.64 20.28 20.78
CA MET A 1 -24.47 19.39 20.56
C MET A 1 -24.65 18.67 19.25
N ASN A 2 -23.63 18.65 18.38
CA ASN A 2 -23.69 18.05 17.05
C ASN A 2 -23.96 16.53 17.16
N VAL A 3 -24.82 15.99 16.29
CA VAL A 3 -25.17 14.56 16.24
C VAL A 3 -23.92 13.69 16.09
N PHE A 4 -22.94 14.13 15.29
CA PHE A 4 -21.65 13.47 15.12
C PHE A 4 -20.91 13.30 16.47
N LEU A 5 -20.82 14.34 17.29
CA LEU A 5 -20.12 14.25 18.58
C LEU A 5 -20.82 13.34 19.55
N LYS A 6 -22.16 13.30 19.55
CA LYS A 6 -22.93 12.36 20.38
C LYS A 6 -22.64 10.91 19.96
N HIS A 7 -22.60 10.66 18.67
CA HIS A 7 -22.30 9.32 18.13
C HIS A 7 -20.86 8.92 18.46
N TRP A 8 -19.90 9.83 18.26
CA TRP A 8 -18.50 9.61 18.58
C TRP A 8 -18.26 9.26 20.05
N LEU A 9 -18.97 9.89 20.96
CA LEU A 9 -18.89 9.65 22.40
C LEU A 9 -19.67 8.40 22.87
N SER A 10 -20.32 7.68 21.95
CA SER A 10 -21.04 6.45 22.33
C SER A 10 -20.07 5.37 22.81
N PRO A 11 -20.43 4.56 23.84
CA PRO A 11 -19.55 3.51 24.39
C PRO A 11 -19.07 2.51 23.34
N ASN A 12 -19.90 2.22 22.36
CA ASN A 12 -19.55 1.31 21.26
C ASN A 12 -18.39 1.86 20.42
N ILE A 13 -18.47 3.12 20.01
CA ILE A 13 -17.40 3.76 19.22
C ILE A 13 -16.12 3.88 20.03
N GLN A 14 -16.23 4.28 21.30
CA GLN A 14 -15.05 4.38 22.20
C GLN A 14 -14.35 3.03 22.33
N SER A 15 -15.09 1.96 22.57
CA SER A 15 -14.53 0.60 22.67
C SER A 15 -13.90 0.11 21.34
N MET A 16 -14.43 0.52 20.19
CA MET A 16 -13.81 0.25 18.89
C MET A 16 -12.48 0.99 18.72
N VAL A 17 -12.42 2.25 19.12
CA VAL A 17 -11.21 3.07 19.07
C VAL A 17 -10.12 2.52 19.99
N GLU A 18 -10.47 2.16 21.24
CA GLU A 18 -9.54 1.57 22.21
C GLU A 18 -8.91 0.26 21.72
N ARG A 19 -9.69 -0.57 21.03
CA ARG A 19 -9.21 -1.84 20.46
C ARG A 19 -8.53 -1.69 19.11
N ALA A 20 -8.69 -0.55 18.45
CA ALA A 20 -8.20 -0.35 17.09
C ALA A 20 -6.69 -0.59 16.95
N GLU A 21 -5.88 -0.15 17.92
CA GLU A 21 -4.44 -0.33 17.85
C GLU A 21 -4.04 -1.81 17.82
N SER A 22 -4.57 -2.61 18.73
CA SER A 22 -4.23 -4.04 18.80
C SER A 22 -4.74 -4.81 17.58
N VAL A 23 -5.99 -4.58 17.18
CA VAL A 23 -6.60 -5.26 16.02
C VAL A 23 -5.87 -4.91 14.73
N TRP A 24 -5.63 -3.62 14.47
CA TRP A 24 -5.00 -3.21 13.22
C TRP A 24 -3.49 -3.51 13.18
N SER A 25 -2.81 -3.52 14.33
CA SER A 25 -1.42 -4.00 14.41
C SER A 25 -1.33 -5.50 14.10
N ALA A 26 -2.24 -6.32 14.62
CA ALA A 26 -2.30 -7.75 14.30
C ALA A 26 -2.58 -7.98 12.79
N ARG A 27 -3.49 -7.20 12.21
CA ARG A 27 -3.79 -7.24 10.77
C ARG A 27 -2.60 -6.87 9.90
N ILE A 28 -1.82 -5.83 10.27
CA ILE A 28 -0.56 -5.49 9.57
C ILE A 28 0.43 -6.66 9.64
N GLN A 29 0.58 -7.28 10.79
CA GLN A 29 1.46 -8.43 10.96
C GLN A 29 1.02 -9.62 10.09
N GLN A 30 -0.27 -9.94 10.07
CA GLN A 30 -0.84 -10.99 9.22
C GLN A 30 -0.52 -10.77 7.74
N VAL A 31 -0.74 -9.55 7.22
CA VAL A 31 -0.44 -9.22 5.82
C VAL A 31 1.06 -9.33 5.56
N ASN A 32 1.89 -8.76 6.43
CA ASN A 32 3.34 -8.80 6.26
C ASN A 32 3.88 -10.23 6.26
N GLN A 33 3.36 -11.12 7.11
CA GLN A 33 3.71 -12.54 7.09
C GLN A 33 3.33 -13.21 5.76
N ALA A 34 2.13 -12.93 5.24
CA ALA A 34 1.69 -13.48 3.97
C ALA A 34 2.52 -12.97 2.78
N LEU A 35 2.96 -11.71 2.81
CA LEU A 35 3.85 -11.11 1.81
C LEU A 35 5.26 -11.71 1.87
N GLU A 36 5.79 -11.88 3.07
CA GLU A 36 7.12 -12.45 3.32
C GLU A 36 7.21 -13.92 2.90
N GLN A 37 6.20 -14.73 3.24
CA GLN A 37 6.12 -16.13 2.83
C GLN A 37 6.16 -16.32 1.31
N ARG A 38 5.64 -15.34 0.56
CA ARG A 38 5.66 -15.32 -0.92
C ARG A 38 6.83 -14.54 -1.50
N GLN A 39 7.73 -14.04 -0.65
CA GLN A 39 8.92 -13.28 -1.03
C GLN A 39 8.60 -12.02 -1.85
N PHE A 40 7.44 -11.39 -1.63
CA PHE A 40 7.13 -10.13 -2.28
C PHE A 40 7.94 -8.98 -1.67
N PRO A 41 8.60 -8.12 -2.48
CA PRO A 41 9.52 -7.09 -2.01
C PRO A 41 8.80 -5.84 -1.50
N ILE A 42 7.75 -6.02 -0.73
CA ILE A 42 6.96 -4.96 -0.10
C ILE A 42 6.67 -5.29 1.36
N ARG A 43 6.43 -4.26 2.12
CA ARG A 43 5.99 -4.34 3.51
C ARG A 43 4.96 -3.26 3.80
N LEU A 44 4.02 -3.55 4.66
CA LEU A 44 3.08 -2.57 5.20
C LEU A 44 3.55 -2.08 6.58
N THR A 45 3.36 -0.80 6.81
CA THR A 45 3.44 -0.18 8.13
C THR A 45 2.28 0.78 8.30
N GLY A 46 1.90 1.09 9.51
CA GLY A 46 0.78 2.01 9.74
C GLY A 46 0.50 2.26 11.18
N LEU A 47 -0.43 3.18 11.40
CA LEU A 47 -1.00 3.50 12.69
C LEU A 47 -2.52 3.31 12.57
N HIS A 48 -3.08 2.47 13.43
CA HIS A 48 -4.51 2.11 13.37
C HIS A 48 -4.93 1.72 11.94
N THR A 49 -5.91 2.41 11.38
CA THR A 49 -6.50 2.16 10.06
C THR A 49 -5.80 2.85 8.90
N VAL A 50 -4.72 3.59 9.15
CA VAL A 50 -3.97 4.30 8.10
C VAL A 50 -2.65 3.60 7.87
N TRP A 51 -2.52 2.96 6.72
CA TRP A 51 -1.35 2.16 6.37
C TRP A 51 -0.57 2.76 5.22
N THR A 52 0.72 2.48 5.20
CA THR A 52 1.64 2.90 4.14
C THR A 52 2.37 1.68 3.59
N LEU A 53 2.46 1.62 2.27
CA LEU A 53 3.21 0.63 1.55
C LEU A 53 4.69 1.04 1.47
N ILE A 54 5.58 0.13 1.85
CA ILE A 54 7.03 0.31 1.76
C ILE A 54 7.58 -0.68 0.76
N TYR A 55 8.24 -0.19 -0.28
CA TYR A 55 8.99 -1.01 -1.21
C TYR A 55 10.38 -1.29 -0.64
N GLN A 56 10.71 -2.57 -0.45
CA GLN A 56 11.99 -3.01 0.10
C GLN A 56 13.11 -2.92 -0.94
N VAL A 57 12.73 -2.96 -2.20
CA VAL A 57 13.67 -2.95 -3.31
C VAL A 57 13.36 -1.75 -4.22
N PRO A 58 14.37 -0.93 -4.57
CA PRO A 58 14.18 0.17 -5.49
C PRO A 58 13.94 -0.35 -6.90
N SER A 59 12.77 -0.04 -7.48
CA SER A 59 12.45 -0.31 -8.87
C SER A 59 11.76 0.89 -9.50
N ARG A 60 12.08 1.15 -10.75
CA ARG A 60 11.43 2.20 -11.55
C ARG A 60 9.93 1.95 -11.69
N TYR A 61 9.50 0.71 -11.61
CA TYR A 61 8.12 0.28 -11.87
C TYR A 61 7.33 -0.04 -10.60
N ASN A 62 7.84 0.27 -9.43
CA ASN A 62 7.10 0.04 -8.16
C ASN A 62 5.70 0.66 -8.16
N TRP A 63 5.49 1.78 -8.87
CA TRP A 63 4.19 2.44 -8.99
C TRP A 63 3.14 1.59 -9.72
N MET A 64 3.54 0.60 -10.54
CA MET A 64 2.61 -0.31 -11.21
C MET A 64 1.76 -1.13 -10.23
N LEU A 65 2.27 -1.39 -9.02
CA LEU A 65 1.51 -2.09 -8.00
C LEU A 65 0.18 -1.38 -7.66
N GLN A 66 0.14 -0.05 -7.73
CA GLN A 66 -1.10 0.70 -7.51
C GLN A 66 -2.14 0.45 -8.61
N TYR A 67 -1.71 0.20 -9.83
CA TYR A 67 -2.58 -0.21 -10.93
C TYR A 67 -3.19 -1.60 -10.64
N TYR A 68 -2.37 -2.55 -10.22
CA TYR A 68 -2.83 -3.90 -9.90
C TYR A 68 -3.69 -3.93 -8.64
N PHE A 69 -3.41 -3.11 -7.64
CA PHE A 69 -4.33 -2.94 -6.51
C PHE A 69 -5.73 -2.52 -6.97
N ARG A 70 -5.83 -1.55 -7.86
CA ARG A 70 -7.12 -1.11 -8.41
C ARG A 70 -7.79 -2.19 -9.26
N LYS A 71 -7.02 -2.95 -10.05
CA LYS A 71 -7.52 -4.11 -10.80
C LYS A 71 -8.20 -5.12 -9.88
N HIS A 72 -7.68 -5.31 -8.68
CA HIS A 72 -8.23 -6.22 -7.68
C HIS A 72 -9.16 -5.54 -6.64
N GLY A 73 -9.64 -4.33 -6.91
CA GLY A 73 -10.65 -3.65 -6.11
C GLY A 73 -10.11 -2.85 -4.92
N LEU A 74 -8.80 -2.66 -4.80
CA LEU A 74 -8.21 -1.83 -3.75
C LEU A 74 -7.88 -0.43 -4.28
N ALA A 75 -8.59 0.59 -3.78
CA ALA A 75 -8.30 1.98 -4.09
C ALA A 75 -7.34 2.57 -3.05
N LEU A 76 -6.22 3.12 -3.50
CA LEU A 76 -5.33 3.91 -2.65
C LEU A 76 -5.85 5.34 -2.54
N SER A 77 -5.58 6.00 -1.40
CA SER A 77 -6.07 7.35 -1.11
C SER A 77 -5.58 8.39 -2.11
N TRP A 78 -4.39 8.22 -2.65
CA TRP A 78 -3.80 9.10 -3.66
C TRP A 78 -2.74 8.37 -4.48
N VAL A 79 -2.65 8.69 -5.78
CA VAL A 79 -1.62 8.15 -6.66
C VAL A 79 -0.24 8.63 -6.19
N GLY A 80 0.65 7.70 -5.90
CA GLY A 80 2.02 7.98 -5.47
C GLY A 80 2.27 7.99 -3.95
N THR A 81 1.25 8.11 -3.10
CA THR A 81 1.45 8.09 -1.64
C THR A 81 1.51 6.67 -1.04
N GLY A 82 0.97 5.68 -1.74
CA GLY A 82 0.91 4.29 -1.25
C GLY A 82 0.10 4.12 0.03
N ARG A 83 -0.81 5.06 0.34
CA ARG A 83 -1.62 5.01 1.57
C ARG A 83 -2.91 4.26 1.35
N LEU A 84 -3.19 3.35 2.28
CA LEU A 84 -4.46 2.66 2.45
C LEU A 84 -5.13 3.22 3.70
N VAL A 85 -6.42 3.54 3.59
CA VAL A 85 -7.22 4.03 4.71
C VAL A 85 -8.42 3.11 4.85
N PHE A 86 -8.55 2.49 6.01
CA PHE A 86 -9.61 1.55 6.30
C PHE A 86 -10.65 2.15 7.24
N ASN A 87 -11.84 1.58 7.21
CA ASN A 87 -12.88 1.86 8.19
C ASN A 87 -12.64 0.97 9.44
N LEU A 88 -12.90 1.51 10.63
CA LEU A 88 -12.82 0.76 11.89
C LEU A 88 -13.77 -0.45 11.95
N SER A 89 -14.88 -0.41 11.21
CA SER A 89 -15.92 -1.44 11.22
C SER A 89 -15.64 -2.64 10.30
N TYR A 90 -14.48 -2.71 9.65
CA TYR A 90 -14.13 -3.88 8.82
C TYR A 90 -14.19 -5.17 9.64
N THR A 91 -15.00 -6.11 9.20
CA THR A 91 -15.04 -7.47 9.72
C THR A 91 -13.78 -8.25 9.31
N ASP A 92 -13.49 -9.36 9.96
CA ASP A 92 -12.36 -10.21 9.56
C ASP A 92 -12.55 -10.82 8.16
N ALA A 93 -13.79 -11.14 7.78
CA ALA A 93 -14.09 -11.65 6.44
C ALA A 93 -13.86 -10.59 5.34
N GLU A 94 -14.24 -9.34 5.58
CA GLU A 94 -13.94 -8.24 4.65
C GLU A 94 -12.45 -7.95 4.60
N PHE A 95 -11.77 -8.02 5.74
CA PHE A 95 -10.33 -7.83 5.78
C PHE A 95 -9.57 -8.94 5.04
N GLU A 96 -10.01 -10.19 5.14
CA GLU A 96 -9.44 -11.30 4.37
C GLU A 96 -9.56 -11.05 2.85
N GLN A 97 -10.66 -10.48 2.37
CA GLN A 97 -10.77 -10.08 0.97
C GLN A 97 -9.72 -9.04 0.57
N VAL A 98 -9.42 -8.09 1.46
CA VAL A 98 -8.35 -7.11 1.25
C VAL A 98 -6.99 -7.82 1.13
N VAL A 99 -6.69 -8.76 2.02
CA VAL A 99 -5.45 -9.54 1.99
C VAL A 99 -5.31 -10.27 0.66
N GLN A 100 -6.36 -11.00 0.25
CA GLN A 100 -6.35 -11.75 -1.01
C GLN A 100 -6.20 -10.85 -2.23
N ALA A 101 -6.82 -9.67 -2.23
CA ALA A 101 -6.66 -8.69 -3.31
C ALA A 101 -5.22 -8.14 -3.38
N MET A 102 -4.59 -7.87 -2.23
CA MET A 102 -3.17 -7.47 -2.17
C MET A 102 -2.24 -8.54 -2.73
N LEU A 103 -2.45 -9.79 -2.32
CA LEU A 103 -1.61 -10.91 -2.75
C LEU A 103 -1.72 -11.12 -4.27
N ARG A 104 -2.93 -11.13 -4.83
CA ARG A 104 -3.15 -11.23 -6.29
C ARG A 104 -2.50 -10.07 -7.05
N ALA A 105 -2.58 -8.85 -6.53
CA ALA A 105 -1.90 -7.71 -7.14
C ALA A 105 -0.38 -7.87 -7.17
N CYS A 106 0.20 -8.47 -6.12
CA CYS A 106 1.62 -8.77 -6.07
C CYS A 106 2.00 -9.91 -7.04
N GLU A 107 1.15 -10.91 -7.18
CA GLU A 107 1.31 -11.99 -8.17
C GLU A 107 1.31 -11.44 -9.59
N ASP A 108 0.37 -10.55 -9.94
CA ASP A 108 0.34 -9.86 -11.23
C ASP A 108 1.63 -9.05 -11.48
N MET A 109 2.20 -8.42 -10.45
CA MET A 109 3.48 -7.72 -10.54
C MET A 109 4.64 -8.65 -10.89
N VAL A 110 4.64 -9.86 -10.31
CA VAL A 110 5.64 -10.90 -10.62
C VAL A 110 5.45 -11.39 -12.05
N GLU A 111 4.23 -11.76 -12.42
CA GLU A 111 3.88 -12.26 -13.76
C GLU A 111 4.23 -11.24 -14.84
N GLY A 112 3.96 -9.95 -14.60
CA GLY A 112 4.31 -8.87 -15.50
C GLY A 112 5.79 -8.51 -15.52
N GLY A 113 6.62 -9.11 -14.66
CA GLY A 113 8.05 -8.82 -14.58
C GLY A 113 8.40 -7.42 -14.10
N TRP A 114 7.49 -6.74 -13.36
CA TRP A 114 7.66 -5.34 -12.97
C TRP A 114 8.57 -5.11 -11.75
N TRP A 115 8.91 -6.17 -11.01
CA TRP A 115 9.82 -6.08 -9.88
C TRP A 115 11.27 -6.22 -10.32
N LEU A 116 11.61 -5.45 -11.35
CA LEU A 116 12.95 -5.46 -11.91
C LEU A 116 13.92 -4.76 -10.95
N THR A 117 14.85 -5.53 -10.43
CA THR A 117 15.99 -5.03 -9.68
C THR A 117 17.26 -5.38 -10.43
N GLN A 118 18.04 -4.36 -10.71
CA GLN A 118 19.43 -4.58 -11.17
C GLN A 118 20.35 -4.44 -9.97
N PRO A 119 21.36 -5.29 -9.81
CA PRO A 119 22.38 -5.13 -8.77
C PRO A 119 22.96 -3.72 -8.77
N GLY A 120 23.03 -3.08 -7.61
CA GLY A 120 23.55 -1.72 -7.49
C GLY A 120 22.56 -0.59 -7.83
N THR A 121 21.32 -0.91 -8.20
CA THR A 121 20.29 0.12 -8.42
C THR A 121 19.89 0.79 -7.11
N THR A 122 20.13 2.10 -7.02
CA THR A 122 19.69 2.95 -5.90
C THR A 122 18.57 3.87 -6.33
N ARG A 123 17.83 4.42 -5.36
CA ARG A 123 16.81 5.45 -5.63
C ARG A 123 17.40 6.66 -6.38
N ALA A 124 18.58 7.10 -5.97
CA ALA A 124 19.29 8.21 -6.62
C ALA A 124 19.62 7.90 -8.09
N HIS A 125 20.03 6.67 -8.37
CA HIS A 125 20.29 6.21 -9.74
C HIS A 125 19.04 6.27 -10.61
N ILE A 126 17.91 5.74 -10.10
CA ILE A 126 16.61 5.78 -10.81
C ILE A 126 16.17 7.22 -11.06
N GLN A 127 16.24 8.09 -10.05
CA GLN A 127 15.87 9.51 -10.20
C GLN A 127 16.73 10.20 -11.27
N ARG A 128 18.03 9.97 -11.26
CA ARG A 128 18.94 10.54 -12.26
C ARG A 128 18.59 10.07 -13.66
N GLN A 129 18.33 8.77 -13.86
CA GLN A 129 17.92 8.24 -15.17
C GLN A 129 16.63 8.89 -15.66
N VAL A 130 15.60 8.98 -14.81
CA VAL A 130 14.32 9.60 -15.16
C VAL A 130 14.50 11.07 -15.56
N LEU A 131 15.32 11.84 -14.82
CA LEU A 131 15.60 13.23 -15.14
C LEU A 131 16.34 13.37 -16.49
N LEU A 132 17.31 12.51 -16.77
CA LEU A 132 18.03 12.52 -18.06
C LEU A 132 17.10 12.19 -19.22
N GLU A 133 16.19 11.22 -19.08
CA GLU A 133 15.21 10.90 -20.09
C GLU A 133 14.20 12.03 -20.33
N MET A 134 13.71 12.67 -19.27
CA MET A 134 12.83 13.84 -19.37
C MET A 134 13.53 14.99 -20.10
N TRP A 135 14.80 15.26 -19.77
CA TRP A 135 15.59 16.29 -20.45
C TRP A 135 15.81 15.96 -21.93
N ALA A 136 16.24 14.74 -22.25
CA ALA A 136 16.42 14.27 -23.63
C ALA A 136 15.13 14.37 -24.45
N HIS A 137 13.98 14.04 -23.85
CA HIS A 137 12.68 14.17 -24.48
C HIS A 137 12.30 15.65 -24.75
N ALA A 138 12.58 16.54 -23.78
CA ALA A 138 12.31 17.97 -23.94
C ALA A 138 13.16 18.60 -25.05
N VAL A 139 14.42 18.18 -25.20
CA VAL A 139 15.33 18.67 -26.26
C VAL A 139 14.90 18.19 -27.64
N ARG A 140 14.40 16.96 -27.77
CA ARG A 140 13.93 16.42 -29.07
C ARG A 140 12.64 17.03 -29.58
N ARG A 141 11.88 17.75 -28.74
CA ARG A 141 10.63 18.42 -29.11
C ARG A 141 10.82 19.89 -29.54
N ARG A 142 12.04 20.42 -29.45
CA ARG A 142 12.44 21.74 -29.97
C ARG A 142 13.09 21.59 -31.33
#